data_dc4f527422ca07104739ec0ff63c8717
#
_entry.id   dc4f527422ca07104739ec0ff63c8717
#
_cell.length_a   1.000
_cell.length_b   1.000
_cell.length_c   1.000
_cell.angle_alpha   90.00
_cell.angle_beta   90.00
_cell.angle_gamma   90.00
#
_symmetry.space_group_name_H-M   'P 1'
#
loop_
_entity.id
_entity.type
_entity.pdbx_description
1 polymer ?
#
loop_
_entity_poly.entity_id
_entity_poly.type
_entity_poly.pdbx_seq_one_letter_code
_entity_poly.pdbx_strand_id
1 'polypeptide(L)'
;MDYNAHMAALTPCQIGKIVMNMTRLGAIQRNILEPRWCVLDTSATITISDSIRWEGSADLEGNIVISDGGILEIGCRVSMPEGSNIKIFPGGKLVILSTGKIHNSCNSQWEGIEFVEERKMKGHLYIMEGGKIENTLHPLGTQL
;
A
#
# COMPACT_ATOMS: atom_id res chain seq x y z
N MET A 1 -21.69 -0.92 23.27
CA MET A 1 -21.94 -2.35 23.01
C MET A 1 -23.39 -2.62 23.37
N ASP A 2 -24.15 -3.09 22.43
CA ASP A 2 -25.51 -3.53 22.71
C ASP A 2 -25.43 -4.97 23.24
N TYR A 3 -25.97 -5.19 24.44
CA TYR A 3 -25.91 -6.52 25.12
C TYR A 3 -27.03 -7.45 24.66
N ASN A 4 -27.79 -7.11 23.64
CA ASN A 4 -28.83 -7.98 23.11
C ASN A 4 -28.24 -9.16 22.32
N ALA A 5 -28.68 -10.37 22.66
CA ALA A 5 -28.18 -11.65 22.14
C ALA A 5 -28.38 -11.91 20.64
N HIS A 6 -28.79 -10.91 19.85
CA HIS A 6 -29.05 -11.01 18.42
C HIS A 6 -28.30 -9.94 17.62
N MET A 7 -26.98 -9.80 17.83
CA MET A 7 -26.16 -8.94 16.99
C MET A 7 -25.93 -9.59 15.62
N ALA A 8 -26.77 -9.26 14.65
CA ALA A 8 -26.65 -9.74 13.28
C ALA A 8 -25.70 -8.91 12.41
N ALA A 9 -25.25 -7.74 12.87
CA ALA A 9 -24.38 -6.85 12.08
C ALA A 9 -23.48 -5.99 12.97
N LEU A 10 -22.31 -5.65 12.44
CA LEU A 10 -21.38 -4.67 13.02
C LEU A 10 -21.68 -3.29 12.44
N THR A 11 -21.62 -2.25 13.26
CA THR A 11 -21.69 -0.87 12.77
C THR A 11 -20.41 -0.49 12.01
N PRO A 12 -20.44 0.48 11.09
CA PRO A 12 -19.23 0.93 10.39
C PRO A 12 -18.09 1.33 11.34
N CYS A 13 -18.40 1.96 12.48
CA CYS A 13 -17.42 2.30 13.51
C CYS A 13 -16.76 1.05 14.15
N GLN A 14 -17.54 0.00 14.40
CA GLN A 14 -17.00 -1.25 14.95
C GLN A 14 -16.10 -1.96 13.94
N ILE A 15 -16.52 -1.99 12.67
CA ILE A 15 -15.69 -2.52 11.57
C ILE A 15 -14.39 -1.73 11.46
N GLY A 16 -14.45 -0.40 11.47
CA GLY A 16 -13.27 0.46 11.42
C GLY A 16 -12.29 0.19 12.57
N LYS A 17 -12.78 -0.02 13.79
CA LYS A 17 -11.93 -0.38 14.94
C LYS A 17 -11.29 -1.75 14.80
N ILE A 18 -12.00 -2.74 14.27
CA ILE A 18 -11.46 -4.08 14.01
C ILE A 18 -10.33 -3.98 12.99
N VAL A 19 -10.56 -3.34 11.85
CA VAL A 19 -9.54 -3.15 10.81
C VAL A 19 -8.33 -2.42 11.36
N MET A 20 -8.53 -1.33 12.11
CA MET A 20 -7.44 -0.57 12.74
C MET A 20 -6.58 -1.44 13.66
N ASN A 21 -7.18 -2.31 14.48
CA ASN A 21 -6.44 -3.19 15.37
C ASN A 21 -5.71 -4.31 14.62
N MET A 22 -6.28 -4.83 13.54
CA MET A 22 -5.66 -5.89 12.75
C MET A 22 -4.53 -5.38 11.84
N THR A 23 -4.58 -4.11 11.43
CA THR A 23 -3.52 -3.49 10.62
C THR A 23 -2.44 -2.79 11.44
N ARG A 24 -2.68 -2.54 12.74
CA ARG A 24 -1.72 -1.87 13.61
C ARG A 24 -0.56 -2.81 13.96
N LEU A 25 0.67 -2.39 13.65
CA LEU A 25 1.89 -3.11 14.04
C LEU A 25 1.96 -3.24 15.57
N GLY A 26 2.28 -4.45 16.06
CA GLY A 26 2.38 -4.75 17.48
C GLY A 26 1.04 -4.99 18.19
N ALA A 27 -0.10 -4.93 17.50
CA ALA A 27 -1.38 -5.32 18.08
C ALA A 27 -1.46 -6.86 18.23
N ILE A 28 -1.94 -7.33 19.39
CA ILE A 28 -2.10 -8.77 19.66
C ILE A 28 -3.02 -9.41 18.61
N GLN A 29 -4.07 -8.71 18.19
CA GLN A 29 -5.03 -9.19 17.20
C GLN A 29 -4.38 -9.47 15.84
N ARG A 30 -3.30 -8.75 15.49
CA ARG A 30 -2.56 -8.99 14.25
C ARG A 30 -1.86 -10.34 14.24
N ASN A 31 -1.43 -10.83 15.41
CA ASN A 31 -0.70 -12.09 15.54
C ASN A 31 -1.56 -13.34 15.25
N ILE A 32 -2.90 -13.19 15.25
CA ILE A 32 -3.82 -14.28 14.92
C ILE A 32 -4.16 -14.35 13.42
N LEU A 33 -3.72 -13.35 12.64
CA LEU A 33 -3.93 -13.36 11.20
C LEU A 33 -2.86 -14.21 10.50
N GLU A 34 -3.27 -14.94 9.47
CA GLU A 34 -2.33 -15.55 8.53
C GLU A 34 -1.66 -14.44 7.73
N PRO A 35 -0.31 -14.33 7.72
CA PRO A 35 0.39 -13.19 7.13
C PRO A 35 0.50 -13.31 5.60
N ARG A 36 -0.62 -13.34 4.89
CA ARG A 36 -0.67 -13.39 3.42
C ARG A 36 0.02 -12.20 2.77
N TRP A 37 -0.03 -11.04 3.43
CA TRP A 37 0.68 -9.83 2.98
C TRP A 37 2.21 -9.94 2.98
N CYS A 38 2.78 -11.06 3.41
CA CYS A 38 4.21 -11.32 3.32
C CYS A 38 4.61 -12.00 2.00
N VAL A 39 3.67 -12.64 1.33
CA VAL A 39 3.90 -13.43 0.11
C VAL A 39 3.22 -12.76 -1.06
N LEU A 40 3.96 -12.58 -2.16
CA LEU A 40 3.41 -11.98 -3.36
C LEU A 40 2.35 -12.88 -4.02
N ASP A 41 1.14 -12.37 -4.13
CA ASP A 41 0.09 -12.89 -5.01
C ASP A 41 -0.06 -11.97 -6.23
N THR A 42 0.43 -12.43 -7.37
CA THR A 42 0.35 -11.66 -8.62
C THR A 42 -1.09 -11.46 -9.11
N SER A 43 -2.04 -12.30 -8.67
CA SER A 43 -3.45 -12.16 -9.01
C SER A 43 -4.13 -11.02 -8.23
N ALA A 44 -3.54 -10.61 -7.09
CA ALA A 44 -4.01 -9.51 -6.24
C ALA A 44 -3.45 -8.13 -6.66
N THR A 45 -3.03 -7.96 -7.92
CA THR A 45 -2.52 -6.68 -8.42
C THR A 45 -3.62 -5.62 -8.45
N ILE A 46 -3.33 -4.45 -7.89
CA ILE A 46 -4.23 -3.30 -7.85
C ILE A 46 -3.86 -2.35 -8.98
N THR A 47 -4.82 -2.03 -9.84
CA THR A 47 -4.64 -1.03 -10.91
C THR A 47 -5.33 0.27 -10.54
N ILE A 48 -4.59 1.36 -10.60
CA ILE A 48 -5.05 2.73 -10.33
C ILE A 48 -5.15 3.47 -11.66
N SER A 49 -6.38 3.77 -12.09
CA SER A 49 -6.69 4.51 -13.33
C SER A 49 -7.27 5.90 -13.06
N ASP A 50 -7.69 6.16 -11.85
CA ASP A 50 -8.30 7.41 -11.41
C ASP A 50 -7.51 8.01 -10.24
N SER A 51 -7.94 9.18 -9.77
CA SER A 51 -7.36 9.78 -8.57
C SER A 51 -7.96 9.13 -7.32
N ILE A 52 -7.11 8.50 -6.52
CA ILE A 52 -7.49 7.87 -5.26
C ILE A 52 -6.52 8.23 -4.14
N ARG A 53 -7.04 8.42 -2.94
CA ARG A 53 -6.25 8.68 -1.74
C ARG A 53 -6.48 7.59 -0.70
N TRP A 54 -5.38 7.01 -0.23
CA TRP A 54 -5.39 6.04 0.86
C TRP A 54 -5.02 6.72 2.18
N GLU A 55 -6.01 6.86 3.06
CA GLU A 55 -5.85 7.47 4.39
C GLU A 55 -5.78 6.43 5.51
N GLY A 56 -6.08 5.18 5.21
CA GLY A 56 -5.98 4.05 6.13
C GLY A 56 -4.74 3.20 5.91
N SER A 57 -4.28 2.53 6.97
CA SER A 57 -3.22 1.52 6.85
C SER A 57 -3.70 0.33 6.04
N ALA A 58 -2.87 -0.16 5.13
CA ALA A 58 -3.15 -1.32 4.30
C ALA A 58 -1.96 -2.29 4.31
N ASP A 59 -2.30 -3.58 4.29
CA ASP A 59 -1.36 -4.66 4.02
C ASP A 59 -1.76 -5.27 2.69
N LEU A 60 -0.92 -5.14 1.68
CA LEU A 60 -1.20 -5.62 0.34
C LEU A 60 -0.66 -7.03 0.15
N GLU A 61 -1.30 -7.78 -0.73
CA GLU A 61 -0.88 -9.12 -1.13
C GLU A 61 -0.26 -9.12 -2.53
N GLY A 62 -0.45 -8.05 -3.33
CA GLY A 62 -0.02 -7.97 -4.73
C GLY A 62 0.75 -6.72 -5.09
N ASN A 63 0.93 -6.54 -6.38
CA ASN A 63 1.58 -5.37 -6.97
C ASN A 63 0.62 -4.18 -7.07
N ILE A 64 1.18 -2.99 -7.31
CA ILE A 64 0.40 -1.81 -7.70
C ILE A 64 0.82 -1.41 -9.12
N VAL A 65 -0.17 -1.09 -9.94
CA VAL A 65 0.04 -0.52 -11.27
C VAL A 65 -0.70 0.81 -11.34
N ILE A 66 0.03 1.89 -11.59
CA ILE A 66 -0.56 3.23 -11.79
C ILE A 66 -0.52 3.50 -13.29
N SER A 67 -1.68 3.44 -13.93
CA SER A 67 -1.82 3.64 -15.37
C SER A 67 -1.85 5.12 -15.75
N ASP A 68 -1.92 5.40 -17.04
CA ASP A 68 -2.04 6.76 -17.55
C ASP A 68 -3.25 7.48 -16.94
N GLY A 69 -3.05 8.69 -16.44
CA GLY A 69 -4.05 9.49 -15.74
C GLY A 69 -4.31 9.06 -14.29
N GLY A 70 -3.83 7.90 -13.84
CA GLY A 70 -3.98 7.42 -12.48
C GLY A 70 -3.15 8.24 -11.48
N ILE A 71 -3.73 8.58 -10.33
CA ILE A 71 -3.04 9.27 -9.23
C ILE A 71 -3.29 8.50 -7.96
N LEU A 72 -2.23 8.00 -7.33
CA LEU A 72 -2.31 7.36 -6.01
C LEU A 72 -1.63 8.25 -4.97
N GLU A 73 -2.40 8.73 -4.00
CA GLU A 73 -1.89 9.44 -2.83
C GLU A 73 -1.89 8.52 -1.62
N ILE A 74 -0.74 8.38 -0.96
CA ILE A 74 -0.58 7.54 0.23
C ILE A 74 -0.38 8.44 1.44
N GLY A 75 -1.40 8.48 2.32
CA GLY A 75 -1.42 9.27 3.54
C GLY A 75 -1.20 8.46 4.82
N CYS A 76 -1.12 7.14 4.71
CA CYS A 76 -0.89 6.26 5.85
C CYS A 76 0.11 5.15 5.50
N ARG A 77 0.27 4.17 6.37
CA ARG A 77 1.16 3.03 6.18
C ARG A 77 0.60 2.05 5.13
N VAL A 78 1.43 1.70 4.15
CA VAL A 78 1.17 0.62 3.19
C VAL A 78 2.29 -0.40 3.29
N SER A 79 1.96 -1.67 3.55
CA SER A 79 2.91 -2.78 3.53
C SER A 79 2.83 -3.50 2.20
N MET A 80 3.97 -3.63 1.55
CA MET A 80 4.14 -4.36 0.29
C MET A 80 4.71 -5.76 0.59
N PRO A 81 4.23 -6.84 -0.06
CA PRO A 81 4.81 -8.17 0.09
C PRO A 81 6.23 -8.26 -0.49
N GLU A 82 6.96 -9.30 -0.09
CA GLU A 82 8.28 -9.60 -0.64
C GLU A 82 8.21 -9.79 -2.16
N GLY A 83 9.14 -9.19 -2.90
CA GLY A 83 9.23 -9.30 -4.36
C GLY A 83 8.15 -8.53 -5.13
N SER A 84 7.25 -7.79 -4.45
CA SER A 84 6.28 -6.94 -5.12
C SER A 84 6.88 -5.64 -5.62
N ASN A 85 6.22 -4.99 -6.58
CA ASN A 85 6.63 -3.69 -7.09
C ASN A 85 5.44 -2.73 -7.27
N ILE A 86 5.78 -1.46 -7.46
CA ILE A 86 4.85 -0.42 -7.90
C ILE A 86 5.31 0.04 -9.27
N LYS A 87 4.50 -0.22 -10.31
CA LYS A 87 4.77 0.24 -11.68
C LYS A 87 4.02 1.54 -11.95
N ILE A 88 4.73 2.56 -12.42
CA ILE A 88 4.14 3.84 -12.77
C ILE A 88 4.31 4.05 -14.27
N PHE A 89 3.21 4.01 -15.00
CA PHE A 89 3.18 4.27 -16.45
C PHE A 89 3.24 5.77 -16.75
N PRO A 90 3.58 6.17 -17.99
CA PRO A 90 3.51 7.55 -18.42
C PRO A 90 2.15 8.18 -18.10
N GLY A 91 2.16 9.42 -17.56
CA GLY A 91 0.95 10.10 -17.10
C GLY A 91 0.46 9.69 -15.70
N GLY A 92 0.90 8.53 -15.19
CA GLY A 92 0.60 8.09 -13.83
C GLY A 92 1.40 8.85 -12.77
N LYS A 93 0.83 8.99 -11.57
CA LYS A 93 1.47 9.71 -10.45
C LYS A 93 1.32 8.93 -9.15
N LEU A 94 2.42 8.82 -8.42
CA LEU A 94 2.45 8.36 -7.03
C LEU A 94 2.86 9.51 -6.13
N VAL A 95 2.07 9.78 -5.10
CA VAL A 95 2.34 10.84 -4.11
C VAL A 95 2.38 10.23 -2.72
N ILE A 96 3.52 10.33 -2.05
CA ILE A 96 3.66 9.94 -0.65
C ILE A 96 3.51 11.20 0.19
N LEU A 97 2.41 11.28 0.94
CA LEU A 97 2.13 12.42 1.82
C LEU A 97 3.04 12.39 3.06
N SER A 98 3.04 13.45 3.83
CA SER A 98 3.92 13.63 5.01
C SER A 98 3.77 12.54 6.07
N THR A 99 2.60 11.92 6.18
CA THR A 99 2.30 10.80 7.07
C THR A 99 2.34 9.45 6.37
N GLY A 100 2.55 9.45 5.05
CA GLY A 100 2.57 8.26 4.20
C GLY A 100 3.87 7.47 4.38
N LYS A 101 3.73 6.15 4.38
CA LYS A 101 4.86 5.23 4.45
C LYS A 101 4.59 3.99 3.63
N ILE A 102 5.50 3.67 2.73
CA ILE A 102 5.52 2.38 2.04
C ILE A 102 6.68 1.57 2.59
N HIS A 103 6.43 0.33 2.98
CA HIS A 103 7.46 -0.55 3.54
C HIS A 103 7.08 -2.02 3.37
N ASN A 104 7.97 -2.93 3.81
CA ASN A 104 7.62 -4.33 4.05
C ASN A 104 7.48 -4.56 5.56
N SER A 105 6.39 -5.19 6.01
CA SER A 105 6.14 -5.47 7.45
C SER A 105 6.60 -6.85 7.89
N CYS A 106 7.26 -7.61 7.02
CA CYS A 106 7.63 -9.02 7.24
C CYS A 106 9.14 -9.24 7.38
N ASN A 107 9.91 -8.19 7.69
CA ASN A 107 11.37 -8.22 7.77
C ASN A 107 12.06 -8.69 6.49
N SER A 108 11.45 -8.43 5.34
CA SER A 108 11.95 -8.71 4.01
C SER A 108 12.03 -7.41 3.18
N GLN A 109 12.27 -7.53 1.90
CA GLN A 109 12.35 -6.41 0.98
C GLN A 109 11.37 -6.60 -0.16
N TRP A 110 10.81 -5.50 -0.64
CA TRP A 110 10.04 -5.45 -1.87
C TRP A 110 10.89 -4.82 -2.99
N GLU A 111 10.58 -5.08 -4.24
CA GLU A 111 11.42 -4.64 -5.38
C GLU A 111 11.59 -3.13 -5.44
N GLY A 112 10.55 -2.36 -5.14
CA GLY A 112 10.61 -0.91 -5.22
C GLY A 112 9.65 -0.34 -6.27
N ILE A 113 9.98 0.86 -6.76
CA ILE A 113 9.20 1.60 -7.73
C ILE A 113 9.87 1.52 -9.08
N GLU A 114 9.11 1.02 -10.06
CA GLU A 114 9.51 0.91 -11.46
C GLU A 114 8.78 1.98 -12.29
N PHE A 115 9.53 2.79 -13.02
CA PHE A 115 8.98 3.73 -13.99
C PHE A 115 8.98 3.09 -15.37
N VAL A 116 7.79 2.88 -15.91
CA VAL A 116 7.64 2.44 -17.30
C VAL A 116 7.87 3.65 -18.20
N GLU A 117 8.78 3.53 -19.15
CA GLU A 117 9.06 4.59 -20.13
C GLU A 117 8.44 4.20 -21.48
N GLU A 118 7.61 5.09 -22.02
CA GLU A 118 7.06 4.99 -23.37
C GLU A 118 7.25 6.30 -24.12
N ARG A 119 7.85 6.25 -25.31
CA ARG A 119 8.08 7.43 -26.17
C ARG A 119 8.75 8.60 -25.44
N LYS A 120 9.75 8.31 -24.57
CA LYS A 120 10.44 9.30 -23.72
C LYS A 120 9.57 9.97 -22.65
N MET A 121 8.37 9.44 -22.39
CA MET A 121 7.53 9.84 -21.28
C MET A 121 7.59 8.76 -20.20
N LYS A 122 7.55 9.19 -18.95
CA LYS A 122 7.53 8.32 -17.77
C LYS A 122 6.57 8.85 -16.72
N GLY A 123 6.21 7.99 -15.77
CA GLY A 123 5.39 8.37 -14.63
C GLY A 123 6.13 9.29 -13.64
N HIS A 124 5.41 9.78 -12.66
CA HIS A 124 5.92 10.73 -11.67
C HIS A 124 5.79 10.19 -10.25
N LEU A 125 6.81 10.47 -9.43
CA LEU A 125 6.82 10.21 -8.00
C LEU A 125 7.08 11.52 -7.26
N TYR A 126 6.25 11.79 -6.25
CA TYR A 126 6.41 12.91 -5.33
C TYR A 126 6.42 12.37 -3.91
N ILE A 127 7.43 12.76 -3.13
CA ILE A 127 7.54 12.43 -1.71
C ILE A 127 7.54 13.74 -0.95
N MET A 128 6.48 13.97 -0.15
CA MET A 128 6.40 15.15 0.71
C MET A 128 7.34 14.99 1.89
N GLU A 129 7.70 16.10 2.51
CA GLU A 129 8.51 16.11 3.73
C GLU A 129 7.85 15.24 4.82
N GLY A 130 8.58 14.25 5.33
CA GLY A 130 8.06 13.25 6.27
C GLY A 130 7.60 11.94 5.64
N GLY A 131 7.25 11.94 4.35
CA GLY A 131 6.89 10.71 3.60
C GLY A 131 8.08 9.75 3.49
N LYS A 132 7.81 8.43 3.56
CA LYS A 132 8.88 7.42 3.62
C LYS A 132 8.63 6.26 2.68
N ILE A 133 9.73 5.77 2.10
CA ILE A 133 9.79 4.51 1.37
C ILE A 133 10.93 3.71 1.98
N GLU A 134 10.64 2.52 2.49
CA GLU A 134 11.58 1.70 3.25
C GLU A 134 11.56 0.25 2.75
N ASN A 135 12.62 -0.51 3.05
CA ASN A 135 12.76 -1.94 2.75
C ASN A 135 12.67 -2.27 1.25
N THR A 136 13.22 -1.42 0.38
CA THR A 136 13.29 -1.66 -1.05
C THR A 136 14.61 -2.33 -1.43
N LEU A 137 14.57 -3.27 -2.39
CA LEU A 137 15.77 -3.81 -3.04
C LEU A 137 16.43 -2.76 -3.93
N HIS A 138 15.62 -1.98 -4.65
CA HIS A 138 16.09 -0.91 -5.53
C HIS A 138 15.73 0.45 -4.94
N PRO A 139 16.67 1.12 -4.24
CA PRO A 139 16.46 2.49 -3.76
C PRO A 139 16.17 3.45 -4.91
N LEU A 140 15.36 4.48 -4.65
CA LEU A 140 15.05 5.53 -5.62
C LEU A 140 16.36 6.13 -6.21
N GLY A 141 16.54 6.00 -7.50
CA GLY A 141 17.73 6.49 -8.21
C GLY A 141 18.50 5.43 -8.97
N THR A 142 18.23 4.16 -8.78
CA THR A 142 18.79 3.09 -9.61
C THR A 142 17.85 2.88 -10.81
N GLN A 143 18.11 3.58 -11.90
CA GLN A 143 17.52 3.24 -13.20
C GLN A 143 18.18 1.95 -13.68
N LEU A 144 17.39 0.95 -13.93
CA LEU A 144 17.80 -0.22 -14.72
C LEU A 144 17.82 0.16 -16.20
#